data_0ebd31ea559e58c57d29349b9186ffa4
#
_entry.id   0ebd31ea559e58c57d29349b9186ffa4
#
_cell.length_a   1.000
_cell.length_b   1.000
_cell.length_c   1.000
_cell.angle_alpha   90.00
_cell.angle_beta   90.00
_cell.angle_gamma   90.00
#
_symmetry.space_group_name_H-M   'P 1'
#
loop_
_entity.id
_entity.type
_entity.pdbx_description
1 polymer ?
#
loop_
_entity_poly.entity_id
_entity_poly.type
_entity_poly.pdbx_seq_one_letter_code
_entity_poly.pdbx_strand_id
1 'polypeptide(L)'
;MKAYEEEEEEETLISNGRPAASRGVKPEVSIFLPVYNEEPNLPPLHAKLDAALKALGRTAEIIYVDDGSTDESLKVLREIARLDNRVRVVALRRNYGQTAAMAAGIDAASGEVLIPMDADMQNDPADIIRLLEKLDEGYDVVSGWRKDRQDKLITRKIPSMLANRLISWIGGVPLHDYGCSLKAYRRESIEDVRLYGEMHRFIPIYASWAGARVAEIPVTHHARTMGKSKYGLSRTIKVIFDLITIKFMASYQTKPLYLFGFAGLLTFGVSLASTLLACLMKFADWPHHADFI
;
A
#
# COMPACT_ATOMS: atom_id res chain seq x y z
N MET A 1 -5.19 -36.96 -22.71
CA MET A 1 -4.32 -36.05 -23.47
C MET A 1 -5.08 -34.81 -23.92
N LYS A 2 -6.24 -34.90 -24.59
CA LYS A 2 -7.01 -33.69 -24.99
C LYS A 2 -7.55 -32.81 -23.84
N ALA A 3 -7.92 -33.39 -22.71
CA ALA A 3 -8.42 -32.63 -21.56
C ALA A 3 -7.32 -31.78 -20.87
N TYR A 4 -6.06 -32.23 -20.90
CA TYR A 4 -4.92 -31.47 -20.38
C TYR A 4 -4.51 -30.31 -21.28
N GLU A 5 -4.66 -30.43 -22.59
CA GLU A 5 -4.37 -29.35 -23.55
C GLU A 5 -5.41 -28.22 -23.46
N GLU A 6 -6.69 -28.53 -23.20
CA GLU A 6 -7.74 -27.53 -22.99
C GLU A 6 -7.57 -26.77 -21.66
N GLU A 7 -7.09 -27.44 -20.58
CA GLU A 7 -6.76 -26.79 -19.30
C GLU A 7 -5.50 -25.91 -19.40
N GLU A 8 -4.47 -26.31 -20.16
CA GLU A 8 -3.27 -25.47 -20.40
C GLU A 8 -3.59 -24.25 -21.26
N GLU A 9 -4.48 -24.35 -22.26
CA GLU A 9 -4.91 -23.18 -23.03
C GLU A 9 -5.74 -22.21 -22.17
N GLU A 10 -6.59 -22.69 -21.25
CA GLU A 10 -7.32 -21.84 -20.34
C GLU A 10 -6.41 -21.19 -19.26
N GLU A 11 -5.39 -21.90 -18.75
CA GLU A 11 -4.39 -21.34 -17.82
C GLU A 11 -3.48 -20.31 -18.51
N THR A 12 -3.14 -20.51 -19.78
CA THR A 12 -2.31 -19.55 -20.54
C THR A 12 -3.09 -18.27 -20.88
N LEU A 13 -4.41 -18.34 -21.07
CA LEU A 13 -5.30 -17.18 -21.25
C LEU A 13 -5.45 -16.33 -19.99
N ILE A 14 -5.32 -16.92 -18.80
CA ILE A 14 -5.37 -16.19 -17.53
C ILE A 14 -4.06 -15.44 -17.24
N SER A 15 -2.90 -15.92 -17.73
CA SER A 15 -1.59 -15.30 -17.49
C SER A 15 -1.17 -14.27 -18.54
N ASN A 16 -1.73 -14.30 -19.76
CA ASN A 16 -1.36 -13.41 -20.87
C ASN A 16 -2.54 -12.71 -21.54
N GLY A 17 -3.72 -12.79 -20.97
CA GLY A 17 -4.92 -12.14 -21.51
C GLY A 17 -4.83 -10.61 -21.43
N ARG A 18 -4.07 -9.98 -22.34
CA ARG A 18 -4.53 -8.73 -22.89
C ARG A 18 -5.73 -9.07 -23.78
N PRO A 19 -7.00 -8.87 -23.36
CA PRO A 19 -8.06 -8.76 -24.32
C PRO A 19 -7.57 -7.67 -25.27
N ALA A 20 -7.82 -7.81 -26.56
CA ALA A 20 -7.54 -6.77 -27.54
C ALA A 20 -8.37 -5.52 -27.14
N ALA A 21 -7.90 -4.82 -26.11
CA ALA A 21 -8.30 -3.47 -25.81
C ALA A 21 -8.07 -2.72 -27.11
N SER A 22 -9.07 -2.01 -27.55
CA SER A 22 -9.11 -1.16 -28.73
C SER A 22 -7.69 -0.74 -29.13
N ARG A 23 -7.17 -1.36 -30.17
CA ARG A 23 -5.82 -1.07 -30.68
C ARG A 23 -5.76 0.42 -30.95
N GLY A 24 -5.12 1.21 -30.07
CA GLY A 24 -4.76 2.55 -30.46
C GLY A 24 -4.60 3.61 -29.37
N VAL A 25 -5.38 3.63 -28.29
CA VAL A 25 -5.29 4.73 -27.30
C VAL A 25 -5.01 4.17 -25.91
N LYS A 26 -3.85 4.54 -25.36
CA LYS A 26 -3.49 4.28 -23.98
C LYS A 26 -4.48 5.03 -23.07
N PRO A 27 -5.09 4.41 -22.05
CA PRO A 27 -6.00 5.12 -21.15
C PRO A 27 -5.23 6.21 -20.38
N GLU A 28 -5.92 7.31 -20.10
CA GLU A 28 -5.35 8.38 -19.27
C GLU A 28 -5.31 7.94 -17.80
N VAL A 29 -6.34 7.21 -17.36
CA VAL A 29 -6.53 6.82 -15.95
C VAL A 29 -6.66 5.32 -15.81
N SER A 30 -5.92 4.73 -14.87
CA SER A 30 -6.11 3.36 -14.41
C SER A 30 -6.62 3.36 -12.97
N ILE A 31 -7.82 2.83 -12.76
CA ILE A 31 -8.37 2.63 -11.43
C ILE A 31 -8.18 1.16 -11.07
N PHE A 32 -7.52 0.87 -9.95
CA PHE A 32 -7.31 -0.51 -9.55
C PHE A 32 -7.83 -0.75 -8.12
N LEU A 33 -8.53 -1.88 -7.98
CA LEU A 33 -9.26 -2.24 -6.79
C LEU A 33 -8.82 -3.62 -6.28
N PRO A 34 -8.12 -3.69 -5.14
CA PRO A 34 -7.92 -4.94 -4.43
C PRO A 34 -9.26 -5.49 -3.93
N VAL A 35 -9.53 -6.76 -4.23
CA VAL A 35 -10.77 -7.47 -3.87
C VAL A 35 -10.42 -8.71 -3.07
N TYR A 36 -11.07 -8.92 -1.93
CA TYR A 36 -11.01 -10.15 -1.15
C TYR A 36 -12.31 -10.40 -0.40
N ASN A 37 -13.13 -11.33 -0.89
CA ASN A 37 -14.45 -11.65 -0.34
C ASN A 37 -15.36 -10.41 -0.22
N GLU A 38 -15.65 -9.80 -1.36
CA GLU A 38 -16.47 -8.58 -1.48
C GLU A 38 -17.63 -8.76 -2.48
N GLU A 39 -18.04 -10.01 -2.74
CA GLU A 39 -19.07 -10.36 -3.71
C GLU A 39 -20.29 -9.41 -3.72
N PRO A 40 -20.96 -9.11 -2.58
CA PRO A 40 -22.16 -8.27 -2.57
C PRO A 40 -21.89 -6.79 -2.88
N ASN A 41 -20.64 -6.35 -2.74
CA ASN A 41 -20.24 -4.96 -2.96
C ASN A 41 -19.86 -4.67 -4.43
N LEU A 42 -19.48 -5.68 -5.21
CA LEU A 42 -18.92 -5.50 -6.55
C LEU A 42 -19.90 -4.91 -7.56
N PRO A 43 -21.16 -5.41 -7.71
CA PRO A 43 -22.10 -4.86 -8.68
C PRO A 43 -22.47 -3.39 -8.40
N PRO A 44 -22.86 -2.99 -7.17
CA PRO A 44 -23.19 -1.60 -6.89
C PRO A 44 -21.97 -0.67 -6.95
N LEU A 45 -20.77 -1.16 -6.61
CA LEU A 45 -19.52 -0.39 -6.75
C LEU A 45 -19.22 -0.13 -8.22
N HIS A 46 -19.31 -1.16 -9.07
CA HIS A 46 -19.08 -1.01 -10.51
C HIS A 46 -20.04 -0.01 -11.14
N ALA A 47 -21.33 -0.04 -10.77
CA ALA A 47 -22.31 0.92 -11.25
C ALA A 47 -21.96 2.39 -10.87
N LYS A 48 -21.45 2.61 -9.63
CA LYS A 48 -20.99 3.94 -9.21
C LYS A 48 -19.72 4.36 -9.94
N LEU A 49 -18.78 3.45 -10.16
CA LEU A 49 -17.56 3.71 -10.96
C LEU A 49 -17.92 4.08 -12.39
N ASP A 50 -18.81 3.34 -13.03
CA ASP A 50 -19.28 3.63 -14.38
C ASP A 50 -19.90 5.04 -14.49
N ALA A 51 -20.73 5.41 -13.52
CA ALA A 51 -21.32 6.74 -13.46
C ALA A 51 -20.25 7.84 -13.28
N ALA A 52 -19.28 7.63 -12.39
CA ALA A 52 -18.18 8.57 -12.16
C ALA A 52 -17.28 8.74 -13.40
N LEU A 53 -16.96 7.63 -14.09
CA LEU A 53 -16.13 7.64 -15.29
C LEU A 53 -16.85 8.30 -16.49
N LYS A 54 -18.15 8.10 -16.61
CA LYS A 54 -18.95 8.82 -17.62
C LYS A 54 -18.95 10.33 -17.38
N ALA A 55 -19.04 10.75 -16.12
CA ALA A 55 -18.98 12.17 -15.76
C ALA A 55 -17.58 12.77 -15.93
N LEU A 56 -16.52 11.97 -15.74
CA LEU A 56 -15.14 12.40 -15.88
C LEU A 56 -14.77 12.79 -17.32
N GLY A 57 -15.30 12.09 -18.32
CA GLY A 57 -15.03 12.36 -19.75
C GLY A 57 -13.61 12.06 -20.22
N ARG A 58 -12.78 11.35 -19.41
CA ARG A 58 -11.44 10.90 -19.75
C ARG A 58 -11.44 9.40 -20.07
N THR A 59 -10.47 8.97 -20.87
CA THR A 59 -10.26 7.53 -21.12
C THR A 59 -9.75 6.82 -19.89
N ALA A 60 -10.41 5.75 -19.50
CA ALA A 60 -10.08 5.02 -18.28
C ALA A 60 -10.18 3.50 -18.44
N GLU A 61 -9.37 2.78 -17.66
CA GLU A 61 -9.51 1.35 -17.42
C GLU A 61 -9.78 1.09 -15.95
N ILE A 62 -10.46 -0.03 -15.67
CA ILE A 62 -10.74 -0.52 -14.31
C ILE A 62 -10.08 -1.88 -14.16
N ILE A 63 -9.24 -2.04 -13.14
CA ILE A 63 -8.51 -3.27 -12.87
C ILE A 63 -8.95 -3.81 -11.52
N TYR A 64 -9.74 -4.86 -11.50
CA TYR A 64 -10.04 -5.58 -10.27
C TYR A 64 -8.95 -6.63 -10.02
N VAL A 65 -8.35 -6.59 -8.83
CA VAL A 65 -7.33 -7.57 -8.43
C VAL A 65 -7.93 -8.46 -7.35
N ASP A 66 -8.35 -9.65 -7.74
CA ASP A 66 -8.86 -10.65 -6.81
C ASP A 66 -7.70 -11.29 -6.04
N ASP A 67 -7.64 -11.02 -4.73
CA ASP A 67 -6.59 -11.53 -3.83
C ASP A 67 -6.96 -12.92 -3.28
N GLY A 68 -7.31 -13.84 -4.18
CA GLY A 68 -7.65 -15.23 -3.85
C GLY A 68 -8.92 -15.34 -3.02
N SER A 69 -10.00 -14.70 -3.44
CA SER A 69 -11.30 -14.77 -2.77
C SER A 69 -11.83 -16.21 -2.69
N THR A 70 -12.54 -16.51 -1.61
CA THR A 70 -13.15 -17.83 -1.34
C THR A 70 -14.67 -17.84 -1.52
N ASP A 71 -15.26 -16.67 -1.80
CA ASP A 71 -16.65 -16.47 -2.17
C ASP A 71 -16.82 -16.36 -3.71
N GLU A 72 -17.97 -15.95 -4.18
CA GLU A 72 -18.25 -15.79 -5.61
C GLU A 72 -17.66 -14.49 -6.23
N SER A 73 -16.82 -13.74 -5.49
CA SER A 73 -16.23 -12.46 -5.97
C SER A 73 -15.60 -12.60 -7.35
N LEU A 74 -14.73 -13.60 -7.57
CA LEU A 74 -14.04 -13.79 -8.84
C LEU A 74 -15.01 -14.06 -10.00
N LYS A 75 -16.07 -14.81 -9.74
CA LYS A 75 -17.12 -15.10 -10.74
C LYS A 75 -17.87 -13.82 -11.13
N VAL A 76 -18.29 -13.02 -10.13
CA VAL A 76 -18.93 -11.72 -10.36
C VAL A 76 -18.01 -10.79 -11.15
N LEU A 77 -16.72 -10.72 -10.83
CA LEU A 77 -15.75 -9.90 -11.56
C LEU A 77 -15.61 -10.33 -13.03
N ARG A 78 -15.59 -11.63 -13.31
CA ARG A 78 -15.54 -12.14 -14.69
C ARG A 78 -16.82 -11.77 -15.48
N GLU A 79 -17.97 -11.77 -14.84
CA GLU A 79 -19.23 -11.34 -15.46
C GLU A 79 -19.20 -9.83 -15.77
N ILE A 80 -18.74 -9.02 -14.83
CA ILE A 80 -18.56 -7.57 -15.04
C ILE A 80 -17.61 -7.31 -16.21
N ALA A 81 -16.47 -8.01 -16.28
CA ALA A 81 -15.49 -7.85 -17.36
C ALA A 81 -16.01 -8.29 -18.75
N ARG A 82 -17.00 -9.20 -18.80
CA ARG A 82 -17.67 -9.56 -20.06
C ARG A 82 -18.62 -8.47 -20.56
N LEU A 83 -19.17 -7.66 -19.64
CA LEU A 83 -20.16 -6.61 -19.95
C LEU A 83 -19.50 -5.25 -20.18
N ASP A 84 -18.34 -4.99 -19.57
CA ASP A 84 -17.60 -3.73 -19.69
C ASP A 84 -16.17 -3.98 -20.20
N ASN A 85 -15.89 -3.57 -21.40
CA ASN A 85 -14.58 -3.75 -22.07
C ASN A 85 -13.44 -2.91 -21.46
N ARG A 86 -13.76 -1.95 -20.58
CA ARG A 86 -12.79 -1.19 -19.78
C ARG A 86 -12.24 -2.00 -18.60
N VAL A 87 -12.93 -3.09 -18.24
CA VAL A 87 -12.62 -3.90 -17.05
C VAL A 87 -11.62 -4.99 -17.37
N ARG A 88 -10.60 -5.09 -16.53
CA ARG A 88 -9.64 -6.19 -16.49
C ARG A 88 -9.67 -6.84 -15.13
N VAL A 89 -9.51 -8.16 -15.08
CA VAL A 89 -9.46 -8.92 -13.83
C VAL A 89 -8.10 -9.60 -13.72
N VAL A 90 -7.41 -9.35 -12.62
CA VAL A 90 -6.17 -10.02 -12.22
C VAL A 90 -6.51 -10.92 -11.06
N ALA A 91 -6.35 -12.23 -11.20
CA ALA A 91 -6.63 -13.19 -10.14
C ALA A 91 -5.32 -13.73 -9.56
N LEU A 92 -5.13 -13.54 -8.26
CA LEU A 92 -3.99 -14.09 -7.54
C LEU A 92 -4.31 -15.53 -7.08
N ARG A 93 -3.30 -16.39 -7.09
CA ARG A 93 -3.47 -17.84 -6.75
C ARG A 93 -3.97 -18.09 -5.32
N ARG A 94 -3.73 -17.17 -4.40
CA ARG A 94 -4.16 -17.22 -2.99
C ARG A 94 -4.18 -15.82 -2.40
N ASN A 95 -4.68 -15.66 -1.18
CA ASN A 95 -4.57 -14.40 -0.47
C ASN A 95 -3.10 -14.10 -0.09
N TYR A 96 -2.56 -13.02 -0.67
CA TYR A 96 -1.23 -12.46 -0.38
C TYR A 96 -1.31 -11.16 0.41
N GLY A 97 -2.51 -10.60 0.57
CA GLY A 97 -2.79 -9.35 1.28
C GLY A 97 -2.83 -8.12 0.39
N GLN A 98 -3.42 -7.06 0.95
CA GLN A 98 -3.75 -5.83 0.23
C GLN A 98 -2.56 -5.22 -0.53
N THR A 99 -1.37 -5.23 0.05
CA THR A 99 -0.17 -4.65 -0.57
C THR A 99 0.24 -5.40 -1.85
N ALA A 100 0.18 -6.73 -1.83
CA ALA A 100 0.49 -7.54 -3.01
C ALA A 100 -0.56 -7.33 -4.12
N ALA A 101 -1.84 -7.26 -3.75
CA ALA A 101 -2.90 -6.97 -4.70
C ALA A 101 -2.77 -5.55 -5.29
N MET A 102 -2.36 -4.56 -4.49
CA MET A 102 -2.06 -3.21 -4.99
C MET A 102 -0.86 -3.21 -5.94
N ALA A 103 0.23 -3.93 -5.62
CA ALA A 103 1.39 -4.06 -6.52
C ALA A 103 0.98 -4.67 -7.86
N ALA A 104 0.21 -5.76 -7.84
CA ALA A 104 -0.31 -6.38 -9.06
C ALA A 104 -1.23 -5.43 -9.86
N GLY A 105 -2.00 -4.56 -9.18
CA GLY A 105 -2.80 -3.52 -9.81
C GLY A 105 -1.95 -2.45 -10.50
N ILE A 106 -0.89 -1.99 -9.86
CA ILE A 106 0.09 -1.04 -10.43
C ILE A 106 0.78 -1.66 -11.65
N ASP A 107 1.25 -2.90 -11.55
CA ASP A 107 1.92 -3.62 -12.64
C ASP A 107 1.00 -3.86 -13.85
N ALA A 108 -0.28 -4.13 -13.59
CA ALA A 108 -1.28 -4.34 -14.64
C ALA A 108 -1.79 -3.05 -15.27
N ALA A 109 -1.66 -1.91 -14.60
CA ALA A 109 -2.15 -0.63 -15.06
C ALA A 109 -1.36 -0.11 -16.26
N SER A 110 -2.04 0.57 -17.19
CA SER A 110 -1.43 1.17 -18.39
C SER A 110 -1.62 2.70 -18.49
N GLY A 111 -2.50 3.27 -17.68
CA GLY A 111 -2.78 4.71 -17.65
C GLY A 111 -1.63 5.57 -17.16
N GLU A 112 -1.70 6.87 -17.43
CA GLU A 112 -0.73 7.87 -16.97
C GLU A 112 -0.98 8.26 -15.50
N VAL A 113 -2.23 8.16 -15.06
CA VAL A 113 -2.64 8.38 -13.68
C VAL A 113 -3.15 7.06 -13.08
N LEU A 114 -2.66 6.74 -11.90
CA LEU A 114 -2.96 5.52 -11.17
C LEU A 114 -3.79 5.84 -9.92
N ILE A 115 -4.96 5.20 -9.79
CA ILE A 115 -5.91 5.46 -8.69
C ILE A 115 -6.26 4.14 -7.98
N PRO A 116 -5.66 3.86 -6.82
CA PRO A 116 -6.13 2.80 -5.94
C PRO A 116 -7.45 3.18 -5.27
N MET A 117 -8.32 2.21 -5.09
CA MET A 117 -9.57 2.35 -4.33
C MET A 117 -9.95 1.03 -3.69
N ASP A 118 -10.45 1.04 -2.45
CA ASP A 118 -10.96 -0.16 -1.79
C ASP A 118 -12.33 -0.59 -2.39
N ALA A 119 -12.59 -1.90 -2.42
CA ALA A 119 -13.81 -2.47 -2.99
C ALA A 119 -14.98 -2.57 -1.99
N ASP A 120 -14.85 -2.04 -0.77
CA ASP A 120 -15.81 -2.18 0.34
C ASP A 120 -16.88 -1.09 0.42
N MET A 121 -17.05 -0.32 -0.65
CA MET A 121 -18.03 0.78 -0.77
C MET A 121 -17.84 1.95 0.20
N GLN A 122 -16.71 2.03 0.92
CA GLN A 122 -16.46 3.14 1.85
C GLN A 122 -15.96 4.42 1.15
N ASN A 123 -15.27 4.29 0.02
CA ASN A 123 -14.86 5.43 -0.82
C ASN A 123 -15.96 5.76 -1.84
N ASP A 124 -16.13 7.04 -2.14
CA ASP A 124 -17.03 7.48 -3.20
C ASP A 124 -16.27 7.66 -4.52
N PRO A 125 -16.61 6.91 -5.59
CA PRO A 125 -15.98 7.07 -6.90
C PRO A 125 -16.12 8.47 -7.49
N ALA A 126 -17.13 9.26 -7.09
CA ALA A 126 -17.29 10.64 -7.58
C ALA A 126 -16.13 11.56 -7.16
N ASP A 127 -15.45 11.25 -6.05
CA ASP A 127 -14.28 12.02 -5.61
C ASP A 127 -13.04 11.84 -6.51
N ILE A 128 -13.04 10.84 -7.43
CA ILE A 128 -12.00 10.67 -8.44
C ILE A 128 -11.82 11.92 -9.28
N ILE A 129 -12.92 12.57 -9.66
CA ILE A 129 -12.91 13.81 -10.46
C ILE A 129 -12.11 14.89 -9.72
N ARG A 130 -12.41 15.11 -8.44
CA ARG A 130 -11.75 16.13 -7.60
C ARG A 130 -10.27 15.83 -7.36
N LEU A 131 -9.90 14.54 -7.24
CA LEU A 131 -8.50 14.14 -7.15
C LEU A 131 -7.73 14.46 -8.43
N LEU A 132 -8.33 14.20 -9.59
CA LEU A 132 -7.73 14.49 -10.89
C LEU A 132 -7.63 15.99 -11.16
N GLU A 133 -8.66 16.78 -10.83
CA GLU A 133 -8.61 18.24 -10.90
C GLU A 133 -7.44 18.78 -10.07
N LYS A 134 -7.27 18.27 -8.85
CA LYS A 134 -6.13 18.67 -7.99
C LYS A 134 -4.78 18.24 -8.55
N LEU A 135 -4.70 17.06 -9.18
CA LEU A 135 -3.49 16.59 -9.85
C LEU A 135 -3.12 17.51 -11.03
N ASP A 136 -4.13 18.00 -11.78
CA ASP A 136 -3.96 18.90 -12.93
C ASP A 136 -3.46 20.30 -12.53
N GLU A 137 -3.61 20.70 -11.26
CA GLU A 137 -2.96 21.92 -10.73
C GLU A 137 -1.43 21.79 -10.66
N GLY A 138 -0.89 20.62 -11.04
CA GLY A 138 0.54 20.34 -11.13
C GLY A 138 1.11 19.59 -9.93
N TYR A 139 0.26 18.89 -9.17
CA TYR A 139 0.71 17.91 -8.18
C TYR A 139 0.96 16.55 -8.84
N ASP A 140 1.83 15.75 -8.22
CA ASP A 140 2.19 14.42 -8.70
C ASP A 140 1.48 13.33 -7.91
N VAL A 141 1.10 13.64 -6.67
CA VAL A 141 0.35 12.77 -5.76
C VAL A 141 -0.73 13.58 -5.05
N VAL A 142 -1.97 13.08 -5.10
CA VAL A 142 -3.09 13.65 -4.35
C VAL A 142 -3.69 12.57 -3.46
N SER A 143 -3.65 12.78 -2.14
CA SER A 143 -4.20 11.87 -1.14
C SER A 143 -5.60 12.30 -0.71
N GLY A 144 -6.52 11.35 -0.59
CA GLY A 144 -7.79 11.61 0.04
C GLY A 144 -7.67 11.73 1.56
N TRP A 145 -8.44 12.65 2.16
CA TRP A 145 -8.58 12.82 3.60
C TRP A 145 -10.03 12.59 4.02
N ARG A 146 -10.27 11.54 4.79
CA ARG A 146 -11.60 11.21 5.35
C ARG A 146 -11.90 12.11 6.56
N LYS A 147 -12.14 13.42 6.29
CA LYS A 147 -12.34 14.43 7.32
C LYS A 147 -13.50 14.10 8.25
N ASP A 148 -14.64 13.67 7.70
CA ASP A 148 -15.88 13.41 8.43
C ASP A 148 -16.06 11.91 8.77
N ARG A 149 -14.97 11.24 9.10
CA ARG A 149 -14.95 9.82 9.42
C ARG A 149 -15.86 9.47 10.61
N GLN A 150 -16.80 8.54 10.38
CA GLN A 150 -17.82 8.10 11.34
C GLN A 150 -17.31 7.04 12.35
N ASP A 151 -16.05 7.10 12.76
CA ASP A 151 -15.45 6.15 13.70
C ASP A 151 -15.56 6.62 15.16
N LYS A 152 -15.48 5.65 16.09
CA LYS A 152 -15.44 5.92 17.54
C LYS A 152 -14.23 6.81 17.88
N LEU A 153 -14.50 7.95 18.56
CA LEU A 153 -13.53 9.01 18.80
C LEU A 153 -12.29 8.49 19.56
N ILE A 154 -12.49 7.87 20.73
CA ILE A 154 -11.39 7.52 21.64
C ILE A 154 -10.60 6.31 21.15
N THR A 155 -11.28 5.26 20.65
CA THR A 155 -10.62 3.99 20.34
C THR A 155 -10.01 3.92 18.94
N ARG A 156 -10.42 4.84 18.03
CA ARG A 156 -9.94 4.83 16.63
C ARG A 156 -9.44 6.18 16.14
N LYS A 157 -10.15 7.30 16.37
CA LYS A 157 -9.73 8.61 15.85
C LYS A 157 -8.44 9.10 16.52
N ILE A 158 -8.35 9.12 17.84
CA ILE A 158 -7.17 9.64 18.55
C ILE A 158 -5.91 8.83 18.24
N PRO A 159 -5.89 7.48 18.34
CA PRO A 159 -4.71 6.69 17.95
C PRO A 159 -4.31 6.88 16.50
N SER A 160 -5.29 7.00 15.58
CA SER A 160 -5.02 7.26 14.16
C SER A 160 -4.40 8.64 13.95
N MET A 161 -4.88 9.68 14.63
CA MET A 161 -4.31 11.03 14.51
C MET A 161 -2.87 11.09 15.02
N LEU A 162 -2.57 10.44 16.15
CA LEU A 162 -1.22 10.37 16.68
C LEU A 162 -0.29 9.59 15.75
N ALA A 163 -0.76 8.46 15.20
CA ALA A 163 -0.02 7.69 14.23
C ALA A 163 0.27 8.51 12.97
N ASN A 164 -0.74 9.18 12.39
CA ASN A 164 -0.57 10.01 11.20
C ASN A 164 0.42 11.16 11.44
N ARG A 165 0.37 11.80 12.62
CA ARG A 165 1.31 12.87 12.99
C ARG A 165 2.75 12.35 13.09
N LEU A 166 2.93 11.16 13.67
CA LEU A 166 4.23 10.51 13.77
C LEU A 166 4.75 10.13 12.38
N ILE A 167 3.89 9.57 11.53
CA ILE A 167 4.21 9.23 10.13
C ILE A 167 4.63 10.48 9.38
N SER A 168 3.87 11.58 9.49
CA SER A 168 4.18 12.88 8.84
C SER A 168 5.53 13.42 9.29
N TRP A 169 5.83 13.34 10.59
CA TRP A 169 7.10 13.80 11.13
C TRP A 169 8.29 12.97 10.64
N ILE A 170 8.15 11.64 10.61
CA ILE A 170 9.20 10.73 10.16
C ILE A 170 9.40 10.82 8.63
N GLY A 171 8.31 10.83 7.87
CA GLY A 171 8.31 10.78 6.41
C GLY A 171 8.54 12.15 5.74
N GLY A 172 8.35 13.25 6.48
CA GLY A 172 8.50 14.61 5.97
C GLY A 172 7.33 15.09 5.10
N VAL A 173 6.23 14.32 5.01
CA VAL A 173 5.03 14.66 4.21
C VAL A 173 3.86 14.94 5.16
N PRO A 174 3.31 16.17 5.23
CA PRO A 174 2.23 16.51 6.13
C PRO A 174 0.87 16.06 5.58
N LEU A 175 0.42 14.84 5.89
CA LEU A 175 -0.91 14.33 5.57
C LEU A 175 -1.71 14.06 6.85
N HIS A 176 -3.01 14.37 6.82
CA HIS A 176 -3.94 14.08 7.92
C HIS A 176 -4.38 12.62 7.93
N ASP A 177 -4.41 11.94 6.78
CA ASP A 177 -4.92 10.57 6.65
C ASP A 177 -4.09 9.70 5.69
N TYR A 178 -3.06 9.06 6.21
CA TYR A 178 -2.28 8.05 5.46
C TYR A 178 -3.08 6.78 5.16
N GLY A 179 -4.10 6.50 5.94
CA GLY A 179 -4.91 5.29 5.84
C GLY A 179 -6.02 5.33 4.79
N CYS A 180 -6.24 6.47 4.11
CA CYS A 180 -7.18 6.54 3.00
C CYS A 180 -6.60 5.79 1.79
N SER A 181 -7.36 4.86 1.21
CA SER A 181 -6.95 4.13 0.01
C SER A 181 -7.15 4.95 -1.25
N LEU A 182 -8.17 5.82 -1.28
CA LEU A 182 -8.47 6.65 -2.44
C LEU A 182 -7.41 7.76 -2.59
N LYS A 183 -6.55 7.61 -3.58
CA LYS A 183 -5.47 8.53 -3.95
C LYS A 183 -5.31 8.58 -5.46
N ALA A 184 -4.69 9.62 -5.97
CA ALA A 184 -4.27 9.70 -7.37
C ALA A 184 -2.76 9.92 -7.44
N TYR A 185 -2.12 9.19 -8.34
CA TYR A 185 -0.66 9.23 -8.56
C TYR A 185 -0.36 9.42 -10.03
N ARG A 186 0.54 10.34 -10.39
CA ARG A 186 1.19 10.25 -11.70
C ARG A 186 2.06 9.01 -11.74
N ARG A 187 2.00 8.24 -12.82
CA ARG A 187 2.75 6.99 -12.97
C ARG A 187 4.23 7.18 -12.68
N GLU A 188 4.83 8.20 -13.26
CA GLU A 188 6.26 8.53 -13.11
C GLU A 188 6.70 8.73 -11.66
N SER A 189 5.78 9.12 -10.78
CA SER A 189 6.09 9.35 -9.36
C SER A 189 6.12 8.07 -8.52
N ILE A 190 5.62 6.94 -9.03
CA ILE A 190 5.51 5.68 -8.27
C ILE A 190 5.96 4.42 -9.01
N GLU A 191 6.40 4.52 -10.28
CA GLU A 191 6.78 3.34 -11.07
C GLU A 191 7.98 2.57 -10.49
N ASP A 192 8.90 3.27 -9.81
CA ASP A 192 10.06 2.66 -9.15
C ASP A 192 9.78 2.21 -7.71
N VAL A 193 8.59 2.47 -7.17
CA VAL A 193 8.25 2.14 -5.80
C VAL A 193 7.95 0.64 -5.67
N ARG A 194 8.82 -0.09 -4.97
CA ARG A 194 8.61 -1.50 -4.64
C ARG A 194 7.81 -1.62 -3.36
N LEU A 195 6.65 -2.30 -3.44
CA LEU A 195 5.73 -2.43 -2.30
C LEU A 195 5.92 -3.77 -1.59
N TYR A 196 6.12 -3.74 -0.26
CA TYR A 196 6.13 -4.89 0.64
C TYR A 196 5.56 -4.53 2.02
N GLY A 197 5.20 -5.51 2.85
CA GLY A 197 4.59 -5.26 4.16
C GLY A 197 3.29 -4.45 4.07
N GLU A 198 3.16 -3.40 4.84
CA GLU A 198 2.04 -2.44 4.80
C GLU A 198 2.42 -1.13 4.05
N MET A 199 3.43 -1.17 3.18
CA MET A 199 4.02 0.02 2.54
C MET A 199 3.08 0.77 1.59
N HIS A 200 2.00 0.14 1.14
CA HIS A 200 0.99 0.79 0.29
C HIS A 200 0.45 2.12 0.89
N ARG A 201 0.50 2.28 2.23
CA ARG A 201 0.08 3.52 2.91
C ARG A 201 1.06 4.65 2.76
N PHE A 202 2.32 4.31 2.56
CA PHE A 202 3.45 5.22 2.59
C PHE A 202 3.94 5.59 1.19
N ILE A 203 3.25 5.15 0.13
CA ILE A 203 3.55 5.54 -1.26
C ILE A 203 3.74 7.07 -1.39
N PRO A 204 2.90 7.95 -0.78
CA PRO A 204 3.11 9.39 -0.86
C PRO A 204 4.45 9.86 -0.30
N ILE A 205 5.01 9.16 0.71
CA ILE A 205 6.31 9.46 1.28
C ILE A 205 7.43 9.10 0.29
N TYR A 206 7.37 7.88 -0.29
CA TYR A 206 8.35 7.44 -1.28
C TYR A 206 8.35 8.34 -2.51
N ALA A 207 7.18 8.67 -3.03
CA ALA A 207 7.04 9.61 -4.13
C ALA A 207 7.65 10.98 -3.80
N SER A 208 7.39 11.51 -2.59
CA SER A 208 7.98 12.78 -2.14
C SER A 208 9.51 12.73 -2.05
N TRP A 209 10.10 11.61 -1.63
CA TRP A 209 11.57 11.46 -1.64
C TRP A 209 12.16 11.42 -3.05
N ALA A 210 11.39 10.96 -4.03
CA ALA A 210 11.75 11.05 -5.45
C ALA A 210 11.51 12.46 -6.04
N GLY A 211 11.01 13.43 -5.24
CA GLY A 211 10.78 14.80 -5.67
C GLY A 211 9.34 15.14 -6.03
N ALA A 212 8.40 14.20 -5.88
CA ALA A 212 6.99 14.43 -6.19
C ALA A 212 6.34 15.46 -5.26
N ARG A 213 5.48 16.32 -5.83
CA ARG A 213 4.66 17.27 -5.09
C ARG A 213 3.38 16.59 -4.60
N VAL A 214 3.20 16.53 -3.28
CA VAL A 214 2.09 15.85 -2.64
C VAL A 214 1.05 16.86 -2.15
N ALA A 215 -0.23 16.61 -2.46
CA ALA A 215 -1.37 17.36 -1.92
C ALA A 215 -2.36 16.41 -1.21
N GLU A 216 -3.26 16.98 -0.44
CA GLU A 216 -4.35 16.26 0.22
C GLU A 216 -5.66 17.01 0.01
N ILE A 217 -6.74 16.28 -0.25
CA ILE A 217 -8.10 16.87 -0.35
C ILE A 217 -9.10 16.09 0.52
N PRO A 218 -10.09 16.74 1.10
CA PRO A 218 -11.18 16.03 1.78
C PRO A 218 -11.97 15.18 0.79
N VAL A 219 -12.22 13.91 1.14
CA VAL A 219 -13.03 12.97 0.36
C VAL A 219 -14.21 12.46 1.16
N THR A 220 -15.25 12.04 0.48
CA THR A 220 -16.45 11.46 1.04
C THR A 220 -16.14 10.05 1.56
N HIS A 221 -16.57 9.76 2.79
CA HIS A 221 -16.38 8.45 3.40
C HIS A 221 -17.71 7.92 3.92
N HIS A 222 -18.15 6.80 3.35
CA HIS A 222 -19.38 6.13 3.71
C HIS A 222 -19.15 5.11 4.84
N ALA A 223 -20.17 4.90 5.66
CA ALA A 223 -20.15 3.79 6.60
C ALA A 223 -20.17 2.45 5.82
N ARG A 224 -19.44 1.46 6.31
CA ARG A 224 -19.46 0.13 5.71
C ARG A 224 -20.88 -0.43 5.79
N THR A 225 -21.45 -0.79 4.65
CA THR A 225 -22.82 -1.32 4.55
C THR A 225 -22.85 -2.83 4.70
N MET A 226 -21.83 -3.55 4.24
CA MET A 226 -21.73 -5.01 4.27
C MET A 226 -20.32 -5.47 4.68
N GLY A 227 -20.22 -6.70 5.22
CA GLY A 227 -18.95 -7.30 5.63
C GLY A 227 -18.50 -6.95 7.06
N LYS A 228 -17.48 -7.67 7.56
CA LYS A 228 -16.88 -7.46 8.88
C LYS A 228 -15.52 -6.79 8.74
N SER A 229 -15.16 -5.90 9.69
CA SER A 229 -13.81 -5.33 9.75
C SER A 229 -12.78 -6.44 9.94
N LYS A 230 -11.86 -6.59 8.98
CA LYS A 230 -10.79 -7.61 8.98
C LYS A 230 -9.57 -7.20 9.81
N TYR A 231 -9.63 -6.07 10.57
CA TYR A 231 -8.47 -5.45 11.21
C TYR A 231 -8.50 -5.52 12.75
N GLY A 232 -7.40 -6.02 13.34
CA GLY A 232 -7.18 -6.15 14.79
C GLY A 232 -6.02 -5.27 15.32
N LEU A 233 -5.78 -5.31 16.64
CA LEU A 233 -4.71 -4.58 17.36
C LEU A 233 -3.29 -4.93 16.87
N SER A 234 -3.07 -6.14 16.34
CA SER A 234 -1.79 -6.57 15.76
C SER A 234 -1.28 -5.67 14.64
N ARG A 235 -2.19 -4.93 13.97
CA ARG A 235 -1.85 -3.95 12.94
C ARG A 235 -1.06 -2.76 13.47
N THR A 236 -1.31 -2.31 14.70
CA THR A 236 -0.58 -1.18 15.30
C THR A 236 0.90 -1.50 15.45
N ILE A 237 1.20 -2.72 15.87
CA ILE A 237 2.59 -3.19 16.01
C ILE A 237 3.28 -3.24 14.62
N LYS A 238 2.60 -3.75 13.60
CA LYS A 238 3.12 -3.78 12.22
C LYS A 238 3.43 -2.38 11.72
N VAL A 239 2.51 -1.41 11.92
CA VAL A 239 2.73 0.00 11.53
C VAL A 239 3.95 0.60 12.22
N ILE A 240 4.24 0.25 13.49
CA ILE A 240 5.44 0.73 14.18
C ILE A 240 6.71 0.18 13.52
N PHE A 241 6.75 -1.13 13.20
CA PHE A 241 7.88 -1.71 12.49
C PHE A 241 8.05 -1.12 11.08
N ASP A 242 6.95 -0.88 10.38
CA ASP A 242 6.99 -0.23 9.07
C ASP A 242 7.54 1.21 9.18
N LEU A 243 7.20 1.95 10.24
CA LEU A 243 7.75 3.29 10.50
C LEU A 243 9.27 3.25 10.75
N ILE A 244 9.75 2.25 11.49
CA ILE A 244 11.19 2.04 11.71
C ILE A 244 11.87 1.77 10.36
N THR A 245 11.26 0.91 9.54
CA THR A 245 11.75 0.59 8.20
C THR A 245 11.81 1.82 7.30
N ILE A 246 10.74 2.63 7.29
CA ILE A 246 10.70 3.89 6.53
C ILE A 246 11.79 4.84 7.00
N LYS A 247 11.95 5.01 8.33
CA LYS A 247 13.00 5.87 8.88
C LYS A 247 14.41 5.38 8.50
N PHE A 248 14.61 4.07 8.55
CA PHE A 248 15.87 3.47 8.11
C PHE A 248 16.13 3.73 6.62
N MET A 249 15.15 3.48 5.77
CA MET A 249 15.27 3.72 4.33
C MET A 249 15.50 5.20 4.03
N ALA A 250 14.73 6.11 4.63
CA ALA A 250 14.89 7.54 4.45
C ALA A 250 16.29 8.06 4.79
N SER A 251 16.88 7.51 5.85
CA SER A 251 18.12 8.08 6.42
C SER A 251 19.37 7.30 6.06
N TYR A 252 19.26 5.99 5.81
CA TYR A 252 20.40 5.09 5.73
C TYR A 252 20.44 4.17 4.51
N GLN A 253 19.45 4.24 3.58
CA GLN A 253 19.42 3.39 2.39
C GLN A 253 20.71 3.48 1.57
N THR A 254 21.26 4.70 1.42
CA THR A 254 22.52 4.95 0.70
C THR A 254 23.76 4.90 1.59
N LYS A 255 23.60 4.86 2.92
CA LYS A 255 24.67 4.93 3.91
C LYS A 255 24.49 3.96 5.08
N PRO A 256 24.22 2.67 4.84
CA PRO A 256 23.92 1.70 5.90
C PRO A 256 25.08 1.55 6.89
N LEU A 257 26.31 1.73 6.43
CA LEU A 257 27.51 1.63 7.27
C LEU A 257 27.52 2.64 8.42
N TYR A 258 26.88 3.81 8.26
CA TYR A 258 26.85 4.81 9.34
C TYR A 258 26.07 4.31 10.56
N LEU A 259 24.96 3.60 10.33
CA LEU A 259 24.17 3.02 11.41
C LEU A 259 24.84 1.76 11.99
N PHE A 260 25.12 0.79 11.13
CA PHE A 260 25.65 -0.51 11.58
C PHE A 260 27.10 -0.40 12.03
N GLY A 261 27.94 0.43 11.38
CA GLY A 261 29.32 0.67 11.78
C GLY A 261 29.40 1.37 13.13
N PHE A 262 28.55 2.39 13.37
CA PHE A 262 28.50 3.04 14.69
C PHE A 262 28.03 2.08 15.79
N ALA A 263 26.97 1.32 15.56
CA ALA A 263 26.49 0.30 16.49
C ALA A 263 27.55 -0.78 16.77
N GLY A 264 28.24 -1.23 15.72
CA GLY A 264 29.34 -2.19 15.85
C GLY A 264 30.53 -1.65 16.66
N LEU A 265 30.95 -0.40 16.40
CA LEU A 265 32.00 0.25 17.19
C LEU A 265 31.60 0.44 18.65
N LEU A 266 30.34 0.82 18.91
CA LEU A 266 29.83 0.98 20.27
C LEU A 266 29.85 -0.36 21.02
N THR A 267 29.32 -1.42 20.41
CA THR A 267 29.29 -2.76 21.04
C THR A 267 30.70 -3.31 21.24
N PHE A 268 31.60 -3.11 20.29
CA PHE A 268 33.01 -3.45 20.44
C PHE A 268 33.67 -2.71 21.59
N GLY A 269 33.44 -1.39 21.72
CA GLY A 269 33.96 -0.58 22.83
C GLY A 269 33.44 -1.05 24.19
N VAL A 270 32.13 -1.35 24.29
CA VAL A 270 31.54 -1.90 25.53
C VAL A 270 32.14 -3.27 25.86
N SER A 271 32.31 -4.15 24.88
CA SER A 271 32.91 -5.47 25.07
C SER A 271 34.36 -5.36 25.54
N LEU A 272 35.15 -4.49 24.93
CA LEU A 272 36.55 -4.23 25.32
C LEU A 272 36.64 -3.70 26.73
N ALA A 273 35.81 -2.71 27.10
CA ALA A 273 35.76 -2.15 28.44
C ALA A 273 35.38 -3.20 29.50
N SER A 274 34.37 -4.04 29.19
CA SER A 274 33.95 -5.14 30.07
C SER A 274 35.07 -6.18 30.29
N THR A 275 35.77 -6.51 29.21
CA THR A 275 36.89 -7.46 29.25
C THR A 275 38.06 -6.91 30.10
N LEU A 276 38.41 -5.63 29.90
CA LEU A 276 39.44 -4.96 30.70
C LEU A 276 39.08 -4.89 32.18
N LEU A 277 37.80 -4.55 32.48
CA LEU A 277 37.32 -4.54 33.86
C LEU A 277 37.40 -5.93 34.51
N ALA A 278 36.99 -6.98 33.82
CA ALA A 278 37.08 -8.34 34.31
C ALA A 278 38.53 -8.77 34.55
N CYS A 279 39.46 -8.40 33.67
CA CYS A 279 40.88 -8.65 33.87
C CYS A 279 41.43 -7.88 35.09
N LEU A 280 41.09 -6.59 35.23
CA LEU A 280 41.52 -5.81 36.39
C LEU A 280 40.98 -6.39 37.72
N MET A 281 39.72 -6.80 37.79
CA MET A 281 39.17 -7.45 38.97
C MET A 281 39.89 -8.74 39.29
N LYS A 282 40.17 -9.58 38.29
CA LYS A 282 40.92 -10.81 38.48
C LYS A 282 42.35 -10.59 38.99
N PHE A 283 43.04 -9.57 38.51
CA PHE A 283 44.37 -9.23 38.97
C PHE A 283 44.40 -8.51 40.32
N ALA A 284 43.34 -7.77 40.70
CA ALA A 284 43.20 -7.19 42.02
C ALA A 284 43.00 -8.23 43.11
N ASP A 285 42.33 -9.34 42.78
CA ASP A 285 42.12 -10.49 43.73
C ASP A 285 43.32 -11.45 43.83
N TRP A 286 44.42 -11.25 43.05
CA TRP A 286 45.60 -12.10 42.99
C TRP A 286 46.53 -12.10 44.22
N PRO A 287 46.65 -11.10 45.12
CA PRO A 287 47.71 -11.03 46.13
C PRO A 287 47.56 -11.93 47.34
N HIS A 288 46.50 -12.70 47.52
CA HIS A 288 46.25 -13.39 48.82
C HIS A 288 46.47 -14.90 48.84
N HIS A 289 47.11 -15.49 47.84
CA HIS A 289 47.43 -16.93 47.85
C HIS A 289 48.90 -17.30 47.81
N ALA A 290 49.82 -16.32 48.11
CA ALA A 290 51.27 -16.59 48.10
C ALA A 290 51.89 -16.91 49.47
N ASP A 291 51.06 -17.05 50.51
CA ASP A 291 51.56 -17.35 51.87
C ASP A 291 51.13 -18.81 52.33
N PHE A 292 51.41 -19.78 51.50
CA PHE A 292 51.42 -21.19 51.98
C PHE A 292 52.52 -21.96 51.24
N ILE A 293 53.81 -21.79 51.70
CA ILE A 293 54.85 -22.80 51.74
C ILE A 293 55.72 -22.54 52.97
#